data_7e6959f780d6dba4c2b75d94806937d2
#
_entry.id   7e6959f780d6dba4c2b75d94806937d2
#
_cell.length_a   1.000
_cell.length_b   1.000
_cell.length_c   1.000
_cell.angle_alpha   90.00
_cell.angle_beta   90.00
_cell.angle_gamma   90.00
#
_symmetry.space_group_name_H-M   'P 1'
#
loop_
_entity.id
_entity.type
_entity.pdbx_description
1 polymer ?
#
loop_
_entity_poly.entity_id
_entity_poly.type
_entity_poly.pdbx_seq_one_letter_code
_entity_poly.pdbx_strand_id
1 'polypeptide(L)'
;MYRTARTTPLSRAFLVAEAQRIGVSHAARNMGVSRRTVQRWRRRAPDFSDRPCRPHRSPRRSSDALEADVLALRVDRRWGPDRIGAVLGLPPSTVHRILRRHRAQRLSHLFPKPPRSFGHFDVRQPGELVAMDTKRLGRLDRGGGRHPGQSHSRVGWRQLHVAIDLASRVVVAQLRPSCGNADTLAFLEHALATFDARGIRVQRLLTDNGSGYRRTFDERARALGVRHTRTKPYHPWTNGRVERVNGTIQRECLYACDLHSEEERDLAIALYLSYYNAERPHIGLGGLPPLEWLRRHGTYVSGDLHPSRGSSFGT
;
A
#
# COMPACT_ATOMS: atom_id res chain seq x y z
N MET A 1 -29.75 0.16 14.44
CA MET A 1 -30.16 -0.83 15.49
C MET A 1 -29.03 -0.90 16.52
N TYR A 2 -29.36 -0.81 17.81
CA TYR A 2 -28.34 -0.94 18.86
C TYR A 2 -27.90 -2.39 18.98
N ARG A 3 -26.58 -2.62 19.08
CA ARG A 3 -25.95 -3.95 19.14
C ARG A 3 -26.49 -4.84 20.28
N THR A 4 -27.04 -4.24 21.31
CA THR A 4 -27.59 -4.91 22.50
C THR A 4 -29.12 -4.96 22.54
N ALA A 5 -29.81 -4.53 21.49
CA ALA A 5 -31.26 -4.53 21.46
C ALA A 5 -31.79 -5.96 21.32
N ARG A 6 -32.56 -6.42 22.28
CA ARG A 6 -33.24 -7.74 22.27
C ARG A 6 -34.34 -7.84 21.22
N THR A 7 -34.82 -6.72 20.68
CA THR A 7 -35.92 -6.67 19.71
C THR A 7 -35.56 -5.73 18.57
N THR A 8 -35.90 -6.13 17.36
CA THR A 8 -35.78 -5.31 16.15
C THR A 8 -37.10 -4.53 15.90
N PRO A 9 -37.13 -3.49 15.05
CA PRO A 9 -38.38 -2.84 14.66
C PRO A 9 -39.44 -3.82 14.15
N LEU A 10 -39.05 -4.79 13.33
CA LEU A 10 -39.94 -5.82 12.81
C LEU A 10 -40.51 -6.72 13.92
N SER A 11 -39.63 -7.22 14.82
CA SER A 11 -40.09 -8.06 15.94
C SER A 11 -40.97 -7.29 16.92
N ARG A 12 -40.82 -5.96 17.04
CA ARG A 12 -41.71 -5.10 17.87
C ARG A 12 -43.09 -4.96 17.25
N ALA A 13 -43.14 -4.77 15.90
CA ALA A 13 -44.42 -4.73 15.17
C ALA A 13 -45.14 -6.08 15.32
N PHE A 14 -44.43 -7.19 15.12
CA PHE A 14 -44.97 -8.53 15.31
C PHE A 14 -45.48 -8.76 16.77
N LEU A 15 -44.68 -8.35 17.75
CA LEU A 15 -45.06 -8.45 19.17
C LEU A 15 -46.36 -7.72 19.50
N VAL A 16 -46.57 -6.53 18.90
CA VAL A 16 -47.78 -5.75 19.12
C VAL A 16 -48.98 -6.40 18.42
N ALA A 17 -48.81 -6.90 17.20
CA ALA A 17 -49.84 -7.63 16.48
C ALA A 17 -50.26 -8.93 17.24
N GLU A 18 -49.29 -9.71 17.70
CA GLU A 18 -49.56 -10.90 18.55
C GLU A 18 -50.25 -10.54 19.84
N ALA A 19 -49.86 -9.44 20.50
CA ALA A 19 -50.52 -8.98 21.72
C ALA A 19 -51.98 -8.54 21.52
N GLN A 20 -52.35 -8.11 20.32
CA GLN A 20 -53.71 -7.86 19.92
C GLN A 20 -54.50 -9.17 19.72
N ARG A 21 -53.88 -10.18 19.14
CA ARG A 21 -54.50 -11.46 18.79
C ARG A 21 -54.70 -12.39 20.00
N ILE A 22 -53.63 -12.60 20.81
CA ILE A 22 -53.64 -13.59 21.91
C ILE A 22 -53.48 -12.99 23.30
N GLY A 23 -53.47 -11.68 23.43
CA GLY A 23 -53.32 -10.96 24.68
C GLY A 23 -51.87 -10.75 25.12
N VAL A 24 -51.68 -9.69 25.92
CA VAL A 24 -50.34 -9.19 26.34
C VAL A 24 -49.50 -10.25 27.05
N SER A 25 -50.13 -11.06 27.91
CA SER A 25 -49.40 -12.04 28.72
C SER A 25 -48.88 -13.21 27.91
N HIS A 26 -49.64 -13.69 26.94
CA HIS A 26 -49.25 -14.78 26.06
C HIS A 26 -48.21 -14.30 25.07
N ALA A 27 -48.38 -13.14 24.41
CA ALA A 27 -47.39 -12.56 23.53
C ALA A 27 -46.05 -12.31 24.24
N ALA A 28 -46.07 -11.85 25.48
CA ALA A 28 -44.86 -11.64 26.28
C ALA A 28 -44.09 -12.94 26.51
N ARG A 29 -44.79 -14.03 26.88
CA ARG A 29 -44.18 -15.35 27.07
C ARG A 29 -43.60 -15.92 25.77
N ASN A 30 -44.37 -15.89 24.70
CA ASN A 30 -43.94 -16.43 23.38
C ASN A 30 -42.68 -15.75 22.85
N MET A 31 -42.53 -14.43 23.08
CA MET A 31 -41.41 -13.65 22.63
C MET A 31 -40.26 -13.49 23.65
N GLY A 32 -40.37 -14.13 24.83
CA GLY A 32 -39.34 -14.04 25.87
C GLY A 32 -39.11 -12.62 26.41
N VAL A 33 -40.14 -11.77 26.40
CA VAL A 33 -40.05 -10.37 26.88
C VAL A 33 -41.01 -10.12 28.08
N SER A 34 -40.80 -9.05 28.83
CA SER A 34 -41.69 -8.68 29.90
C SER A 34 -43.02 -8.10 29.38
N ARG A 35 -44.10 -8.30 30.12
CA ARG A 35 -45.42 -7.66 29.85
C ARG A 35 -45.30 -6.14 29.71
N ARG A 36 -44.42 -5.50 30.52
CA ARG A 36 -44.12 -4.06 30.45
C ARG A 36 -43.51 -3.67 29.10
N THR A 37 -42.67 -4.53 28.51
CA THR A 37 -42.09 -4.32 27.17
C THR A 37 -43.18 -4.33 26.11
N VAL A 38 -44.12 -5.27 26.15
CA VAL A 38 -45.25 -5.35 25.24
C VAL A 38 -46.11 -4.07 25.32
N GLN A 39 -46.48 -3.68 26.54
CA GLN A 39 -47.30 -2.48 26.76
C GLN A 39 -46.59 -1.21 26.27
N ARG A 40 -45.28 -1.10 26.52
CA ARG A 40 -44.47 0.03 26.00
C ARG A 40 -44.52 0.13 24.48
N TRP A 41 -44.43 -0.98 23.78
CA TRP A 41 -44.45 -0.98 22.30
C TRP A 41 -45.88 -0.75 21.78
N ARG A 42 -46.91 -1.25 22.46
CA ARG A 42 -48.31 -0.91 22.11
C ARG A 42 -48.58 0.59 22.18
N ARG A 43 -48.05 1.29 23.20
CA ARG A 43 -48.19 2.76 23.34
C ARG A 43 -47.41 3.54 22.26
N ARG A 44 -46.41 2.93 21.67
CA ARG A 44 -45.57 3.54 20.65
C ARG A 44 -46.00 3.22 19.23
N ALA A 45 -46.88 2.28 19.04
CA ALA A 45 -47.37 1.92 17.71
C ALA A 45 -48.00 3.14 17.03
N PRO A 46 -47.77 3.33 15.72
CA PRO A 46 -47.02 2.47 14.79
C PRO A 46 -45.48 2.72 14.71
N ASP A 47 -44.91 3.61 15.53
CA ASP A 47 -43.45 3.89 15.55
C ASP A 47 -42.69 2.85 16.36
N PHE A 48 -42.09 1.89 15.66
CA PHE A 48 -41.25 0.84 16.26
C PHE A 48 -39.74 1.13 16.13
N SER A 49 -39.36 2.32 15.67
CA SER A 49 -37.96 2.73 15.45
C SER A 49 -37.17 2.83 16.76
N ASP A 50 -35.84 2.73 16.65
CA ASP A 50 -34.96 3.01 17.78
C ASP A 50 -34.88 4.52 18.03
N ARG A 51 -35.10 4.94 19.29
CA ARG A 51 -34.86 6.34 19.66
C ARG A 51 -33.42 6.56 20.05
N PRO A 52 -32.82 7.72 19.71
CA PRO A 52 -31.47 8.03 20.13
C PRO A 52 -31.37 8.05 21.67
N CYS A 53 -30.36 7.34 22.19
CA CYS A 53 -30.08 7.30 23.64
C CYS A 53 -29.30 8.54 24.13
N ARG A 54 -29.11 9.56 23.28
CA ARG A 54 -28.42 10.78 23.70
C ARG A 54 -29.33 11.64 24.56
N PRO A 55 -28.81 12.18 25.68
CA PRO A 55 -29.55 13.15 26.46
C PRO A 55 -29.95 14.36 25.62
N HIS A 56 -31.16 14.86 25.77
CA HIS A 56 -31.63 16.09 25.12
C HIS A 56 -30.86 17.33 25.57
N ARG A 57 -30.30 17.31 26.77
CA ARG A 57 -29.43 18.37 27.32
C ARG A 57 -28.09 17.74 27.70
N SER A 58 -27.01 18.41 27.35
CA SER A 58 -25.63 18.06 27.73
C SER A 58 -25.02 19.26 28.44
N PRO A 59 -25.17 19.40 29.79
CA PRO A 59 -24.71 20.57 30.54
C PRO A 59 -23.21 20.88 30.38
N ARG A 60 -22.41 19.84 30.06
CA ARG A 60 -20.96 19.96 29.85
C ARG A 60 -20.57 20.17 28.38
N ARG A 61 -21.54 20.39 27.49
CA ARG A 61 -21.25 20.72 26.09
C ARG A 61 -20.76 22.18 26.03
N SER A 62 -19.70 22.40 25.24
CA SER A 62 -19.24 23.74 24.91
C SER A 62 -20.36 24.56 24.26
N SER A 63 -20.42 25.86 24.52
CA SER A 63 -21.38 26.77 23.88
C SER A 63 -21.18 26.79 22.36
N ASP A 64 -22.22 27.07 21.62
CA ASP A 64 -22.14 27.13 20.16
C ASP A 64 -21.20 28.28 19.71
N ALA A 65 -21.12 29.40 20.44
CA ALA A 65 -20.14 30.47 20.19
C ALA A 65 -18.69 29.96 20.31
N LEU A 66 -18.37 29.24 21.39
CA LEU A 66 -17.03 28.68 21.56
C LEU A 66 -16.69 27.60 20.51
N GLU A 67 -17.66 26.81 20.08
CA GLU A 67 -17.48 25.87 18.99
C GLU A 67 -17.20 26.61 17.66
N ALA A 68 -17.87 27.75 17.43
CA ALA A 68 -17.64 28.61 16.26
C ALA A 68 -16.21 29.19 16.26
N ASP A 69 -15.72 29.70 17.40
CA ASP A 69 -14.35 30.22 17.53
C ASP A 69 -13.30 29.15 17.24
N VAL A 70 -13.51 27.92 17.75
CA VAL A 70 -12.64 26.78 17.46
C VAL A 70 -12.61 26.47 15.97
N LEU A 71 -13.77 26.51 15.30
CA LEU A 71 -13.87 26.24 13.87
C LEU A 71 -13.25 27.37 13.03
N ALA A 72 -13.44 28.62 13.41
CA ALA A 72 -12.82 29.77 12.76
C ALA A 72 -11.29 29.65 12.77
N LEU A 73 -10.68 29.43 13.94
CA LEU A 73 -9.23 29.23 14.05
C LEU A 73 -8.75 28.00 13.28
N ARG A 74 -9.57 26.95 13.21
CA ARG A 74 -9.25 25.75 12.43
C ARG A 74 -9.22 26.03 10.93
N VAL A 75 -10.15 26.81 10.41
CA VAL A 75 -10.27 27.14 8.98
C VAL A 75 -9.25 28.22 8.61
N ASP A 76 -9.22 29.34 9.32
CA ASP A 76 -8.45 30.52 8.94
C ASP A 76 -6.95 30.31 9.15
N ARG A 77 -6.58 29.72 10.30
CA ARG A 77 -5.17 29.49 10.67
C ARG A 77 -4.67 28.09 10.41
N ARG A 78 -5.55 27.14 10.09
CA ARG A 78 -5.22 25.71 9.90
C ARG A 78 -4.54 25.08 11.12
N TRP A 79 -4.81 25.61 12.33
CA TRP A 79 -4.17 25.15 13.55
C TRP A 79 -4.70 23.79 14.03
N GLY A 80 -3.82 23.07 14.77
CA GLY A 80 -4.17 21.86 15.48
C GLY A 80 -4.81 22.14 16.85
N PRO A 81 -5.34 21.07 17.50
CA PRO A 81 -6.02 21.21 18.82
C PRO A 81 -5.18 21.90 19.88
N ASP A 82 -3.87 21.65 19.93
CA ASP A 82 -2.98 22.21 20.95
C ASP A 82 -2.89 23.74 20.83
N ARG A 83 -2.68 24.27 19.62
CA ARG A 83 -2.58 25.72 19.38
C ARG A 83 -3.90 26.44 19.60
N ILE A 84 -5.02 25.82 19.15
CA ILE A 84 -6.35 26.39 19.37
C ILE A 84 -6.66 26.38 20.86
N GLY A 85 -6.34 25.28 21.55
CA GLY A 85 -6.52 25.16 22.99
C GLY A 85 -5.73 26.20 23.78
N ALA A 86 -4.46 26.43 23.41
CA ALA A 86 -3.62 27.45 24.05
C ALA A 86 -4.19 28.87 23.93
N VAL A 87 -4.77 29.21 22.77
CA VAL A 87 -5.35 30.54 22.53
C VAL A 87 -6.71 30.73 23.21
N LEU A 88 -7.55 29.72 23.22
CA LEU A 88 -8.91 29.78 23.78
C LEU A 88 -8.99 29.34 25.26
N GLY A 89 -7.86 29.00 25.89
CA GLY A 89 -7.85 28.47 27.27
C GLY A 89 -8.54 27.12 27.41
N LEU A 90 -8.53 26.28 26.38
CA LEU A 90 -9.21 24.99 26.36
C LEU A 90 -8.22 23.82 26.38
N PRO A 91 -8.53 22.73 27.08
CA PRO A 91 -7.78 21.49 26.91
C PRO A 91 -7.80 21.02 25.45
N PRO A 92 -6.67 20.58 24.87
CA PRO A 92 -6.60 20.07 23.48
C PRO A 92 -7.61 18.95 23.20
N SER A 93 -7.90 18.11 24.19
CA SER A 93 -8.91 17.04 24.11
C SER A 93 -10.34 17.58 23.90
N THR A 94 -10.65 18.75 24.49
CA THR A 94 -11.95 19.41 24.29
C THR A 94 -12.03 19.98 22.88
N VAL A 95 -10.99 20.66 22.41
CA VAL A 95 -10.89 21.18 21.03
C VAL A 95 -11.02 20.00 20.03
N HIS A 96 -10.31 18.90 20.26
CA HIS A 96 -10.40 17.72 19.40
C HIS A 96 -11.83 17.15 19.32
N ARG A 97 -12.55 17.11 20.46
CA ARG A 97 -13.96 16.65 20.48
C ARG A 97 -14.87 17.58 19.70
N ILE A 98 -14.68 18.90 19.78
CA ILE A 98 -15.42 19.89 19.00
C ILE A 98 -15.14 19.66 17.51
N LEU A 99 -13.87 19.63 17.10
CA LEU A 99 -13.47 19.40 15.70
C LEU A 99 -14.03 18.07 15.16
N ARG A 100 -14.04 17.00 15.97
CA ARG A 100 -14.62 15.72 15.60
C ARG A 100 -16.13 15.80 15.37
N ARG A 101 -16.84 16.55 16.21
CA ARG A 101 -18.31 16.75 16.10
C ARG A 101 -18.65 17.42 14.78
N HIS A 102 -17.86 18.39 14.38
CA HIS A 102 -18.04 19.14 13.13
C HIS A 102 -17.29 18.55 11.93
N ARG A 103 -16.75 17.33 12.02
CA ARG A 103 -15.96 16.64 10.97
C ARG A 103 -14.74 17.44 10.49
N ALA A 104 -14.20 18.31 11.34
CA ALA A 104 -13.08 19.20 11.06
C ALA A 104 -11.73 18.73 11.65
N GLN A 105 -11.66 17.50 12.17
CA GLN A 105 -10.46 16.94 12.80
C GLN A 105 -9.28 16.79 11.83
N ARG A 106 -9.53 16.53 10.56
CA ARG A 106 -8.49 16.43 9.53
C ARG A 106 -8.56 17.63 8.59
N LEU A 107 -7.42 18.32 8.41
CA LEU A 107 -7.33 19.45 7.45
C LEU A 107 -7.60 19.00 6.01
N SER A 108 -7.26 17.77 5.67
CA SER A 108 -7.56 17.21 4.35
C SER A 108 -9.06 17.08 4.02
N HIS A 109 -9.92 17.05 5.05
CA HIS A 109 -11.37 17.07 4.83
C HIS A 109 -11.90 18.49 4.58
N LEU A 110 -11.28 19.48 5.22
CA LEU A 110 -11.66 20.90 5.03
C LEU A 110 -11.03 21.49 3.76
N PHE A 111 -9.82 21.06 3.45
CA PHE A 111 -9.03 21.52 2.31
C PHE A 111 -8.58 20.29 1.49
N PRO A 112 -9.48 19.67 0.74
CA PRO A 112 -9.12 18.56 -0.12
C PRO A 112 -8.10 19.02 -1.16
N LYS A 113 -6.95 18.33 -1.22
CA LYS A 113 -6.01 18.56 -2.31
C LYS A 113 -6.62 18.03 -3.60
N PRO A 114 -6.47 18.75 -4.72
CA PRO A 114 -6.87 18.21 -6.01
C PRO A 114 -6.18 16.85 -6.21
N PRO A 115 -6.86 15.87 -6.83
CA PRO A 115 -6.24 14.60 -7.13
C PRO A 115 -5.00 14.87 -7.95
N ARG A 116 -3.83 14.45 -7.44
CA ARG A 116 -2.61 14.53 -8.22
C ARG A 116 -2.74 13.55 -9.37
N SER A 117 -2.84 14.04 -10.57
CA SER A 117 -2.70 13.26 -11.78
C SER A 117 -1.22 12.85 -11.86
N PHE A 118 -0.92 11.65 -11.41
CA PHE A 118 0.38 11.04 -11.65
C PHE A 118 0.35 10.50 -13.06
N GLY A 119 1.26 10.97 -13.93
CA GLY A 119 1.44 10.36 -15.23
C GLY A 119 1.78 8.88 -15.03
N HIS A 120 0.89 8.00 -15.42
CA HIS A 120 1.15 6.57 -15.45
C HIS A 120 1.78 6.23 -16.80
N PHE A 121 2.88 5.50 -16.76
CA PHE A 121 3.33 4.81 -17.97
C PHE A 121 2.34 3.66 -18.23
N ASP A 122 1.57 3.76 -19.30
CA ASP A 122 0.72 2.66 -19.77
C ASP A 122 1.60 1.68 -20.53
N VAL A 123 2.26 0.81 -19.77
CA VAL A 123 3.16 -0.21 -20.26
C VAL A 123 2.41 -1.53 -20.29
N ARG A 124 2.24 -2.08 -21.48
CA ARG A 124 1.41 -3.27 -21.71
C ARG A 124 2.23 -4.51 -22.06
N GLN A 125 3.38 -4.31 -22.69
CA GLN A 125 4.19 -5.42 -23.16
C GLN A 125 5.49 -5.58 -22.35
N PRO A 126 5.91 -6.82 -22.04
CA PRO A 126 7.20 -7.08 -21.44
C PRO A 126 8.35 -6.46 -22.24
N GLY A 127 9.29 -5.83 -21.55
CA GLY A 127 10.44 -5.19 -22.17
C GLY A 127 10.20 -3.79 -22.73
N GLU A 128 8.95 -3.35 -22.88
CA GLU A 128 8.65 -1.99 -23.36
C GLU A 128 9.29 -0.91 -22.49
N LEU A 129 9.26 -1.09 -21.17
CA LEU A 129 9.89 -0.18 -20.22
C LEU A 129 10.37 -0.92 -18.99
N VAL A 130 11.67 -0.90 -18.75
CA VAL A 130 12.31 -1.39 -17.52
C VAL A 130 12.74 -0.19 -16.68
N ALA A 131 12.34 -0.15 -15.41
CA ALA A 131 12.82 0.85 -14.46
C ALA A 131 14.01 0.31 -13.67
N MET A 132 15.05 1.14 -13.50
CA MET A 132 16.22 0.80 -12.69
C MET A 132 16.43 1.83 -11.58
N ASP A 133 16.92 1.36 -10.45
CA ASP A 133 17.23 2.17 -9.28
C ASP A 133 18.35 1.52 -8.44
N THR A 134 18.96 2.31 -7.57
CA THR A 134 19.94 1.81 -6.60
C THR A 134 19.51 2.12 -5.17
N LYS A 135 19.73 1.16 -4.28
CA LYS A 135 19.44 1.34 -2.87
C LYS A 135 20.67 1.14 -2.03
N ARG A 136 21.03 2.17 -1.24
CA ARG A 136 22.14 2.10 -0.30
C ARG A 136 21.79 1.20 0.90
N LEU A 137 22.67 0.27 1.20
CA LEU A 137 22.60 -0.66 2.35
C LEU A 137 23.88 -0.56 3.17
N GLY A 138 23.77 -0.56 4.50
CA GLY A 138 24.92 -0.68 5.38
C GLY A 138 25.60 -2.03 5.18
N ARG A 139 26.95 -2.09 5.26
CA ARG A 139 27.69 -3.36 5.23
C ARG A 139 27.42 -4.18 6.48
N LEU A 140 27.44 -5.51 6.33
CA LEU A 140 27.27 -6.46 7.43
C LEU A 140 28.61 -6.93 8.03
N ASP A 141 29.71 -6.68 7.32
CA ASP A 141 31.04 -7.12 7.74
C ASP A 141 31.35 -6.69 9.17
N ARG A 142 31.89 -7.61 9.95
CA ARG A 142 32.39 -7.40 11.34
C ARG A 142 31.32 -6.95 12.34
N GLY A 143 30.12 -7.53 12.28
CA GLY A 143 29.04 -7.27 13.22
C GLY A 143 28.27 -6.00 12.98
N GLY A 144 28.35 -5.43 11.77
CA GLY A 144 27.61 -4.26 11.31
C GLY A 144 26.16 -4.54 10.90
N GLY A 145 25.46 -5.43 11.58
CA GLY A 145 24.02 -5.59 11.47
C GLY A 145 23.28 -4.37 12.04
N ARG A 146 21.98 -4.34 11.87
CA ARG A 146 21.09 -3.29 12.39
C ARG A 146 20.92 -3.40 13.90
N HIS A 147 21.96 -3.13 14.66
CA HIS A 147 21.87 -3.04 16.13
C HIS A 147 21.54 -1.59 16.52
N PRO A 148 20.45 -1.35 17.25
CA PRO A 148 20.15 -0.03 17.80
C PRO A 148 21.32 0.44 18.68
N GLY A 149 21.95 1.56 18.32
CA GLY A 149 22.99 2.21 19.12
C GLY A 149 24.42 2.13 18.60
N GLN A 150 24.71 1.42 17.49
CA GLN A 150 26.06 1.44 16.90
C GLN A 150 26.14 2.48 15.76
N SER A 151 27.15 3.35 15.86
CA SER A 151 27.46 4.35 14.83
C SER A 151 27.90 3.67 13.55
N HIS A 152 27.08 3.76 12.49
CA HIS A 152 27.30 3.15 11.18
C HIS A 152 28.44 3.78 10.36
N SER A 153 29.17 4.75 10.90
CA SER A 153 30.12 5.58 10.15
C SER A 153 31.41 4.89 9.74
N ARG A 154 31.72 3.71 10.27
CA ARG A 154 33.02 3.01 10.03
C ARG A 154 32.91 1.75 9.14
N VAL A 155 31.72 1.22 8.89
CA VAL A 155 31.55 -0.08 8.20
C VAL A 155 31.39 0.08 6.68
N GLY A 156 31.04 1.27 6.22
CA GLY A 156 30.84 1.55 4.78
C GLY A 156 29.47 1.09 4.27
N TRP A 157 29.34 1.09 2.94
CA TRP A 157 28.08 0.86 2.25
C TRP A 157 28.22 -0.14 1.11
N ARG A 158 27.15 -0.86 0.81
CA ARG A 158 26.94 -1.60 -0.43
C ARG A 158 25.74 -1.02 -1.15
N GLN A 159 25.62 -1.29 -2.45
CA GLN A 159 24.51 -0.81 -3.26
C GLN A 159 23.75 -1.99 -3.83
N LEU A 160 22.46 -2.06 -3.51
CA LEU A 160 21.54 -2.96 -4.19
C LEU A 160 21.07 -2.28 -5.47
N HIS A 161 21.51 -2.79 -6.61
CA HIS A 161 20.98 -2.41 -7.90
C HIS A 161 19.76 -3.24 -8.23
N VAL A 162 18.70 -2.61 -8.69
CA VAL A 162 17.41 -3.25 -8.98
C VAL A 162 16.90 -2.79 -10.33
N ALA A 163 16.42 -3.72 -11.13
CA ALA A 163 15.71 -3.48 -12.37
C ALA A 163 14.38 -4.23 -12.37
N ILE A 164 13.31 -3.58 -12.77
CA ILE A 164 11.97 -4.18 -12.87
C ILE A 164 11.36 -3.91 -14.24
N ASP A 165 10.90 -4.94 -14.91
CA ASP A 165 10.01 -4.77 -16.07
C ASP A 165 8.64 -4.29 -15.63
N LEU A 166 8.19 -3.17 -16.20
CA LEU A 166 6.96 -2.51 -15.73
C LEU A 166 5.68 -3.20 -16.18
N ALA A 167 5.71 -4.09 -17.16
CA ALA A 167 4.57 -4.91 -17.54
C ALA A 167 4.48 -6.18 -16.68
N SER A 168 5.46 -7.06 -16.81
CA SER A 168 5.45 -8.38 -16.16
C SER A 168 5.77 -8.36 -14.67
N ARG A 169 6.34 -7.27 -14.13
CA ARG A 169 6.89 -7.17 -12.77
C ARG A 169 8.07 -8.10 -12.49
N VAL A 170 8.65 -8.72 -13.49
CA VAL A 170 9.88 -9.49 -13.32
C VAL A 170 10.99 -8.57 -12.82
N VAL A 171 11.69 -9.02 -11.78
CA VAL A 171 12.74 -8.26 -11.10
C VAL A 171 14.08 -8.97 -11.26
N VAL A 172 15.10 -8.15 -11.55
CA VAL A 172 16.51 -8.52 -11.45
C VAL A 172 17.14 -7.59 -10.41
N ALA A 173 17.92 -8.13 -9.50
CA ALA A 173 18.66 -7.32 -8.56
C ALA A 173 20.00 -7.96 -8.22
N GLN A 174 20.98 -7.12 -7.87
CA GLN A 174 22.32 -7.55 -7.51
C GLN A 174 22.96 -6.58 -6.53
N LEU A 175 23.64 -7.13 -5.54
CA LEU A 175 24.42 -6.33 -4.60
C LEU A 175 25.81 -6.03 -5.20
N ARG A 176 26.18 -4.73 -5.22
CA ARG A 176 27.45 -4.28 -5.78
C ARG A 176 28.18 -3.35 -4.81
N PRO A 177 29.49 -3.16 -4.98
CA PRO A 177 30.29 -2.28 -4.12
C PRO A 177 29.81 -0.84 -4.12
N SER A 178 29.41 -0.30 -5.29
CA SER A 178 29.08 1.11 -5.44
C SER A 178 27.91 1.36 -6.43
N CYS A 179 27.46 2.62 -6.52
CA CYS A 179 26.59 3.13 -7.59
C CYS A 179 27.43 3.92 -8.65
N GLY A 180 28.74 3.72 -8.71
CA GLY A 180 29.59 4.32 -9.72
C GLY A 180 29.37 3.70 -11.10
N ASN A 181 29.96 4.34 -12.14
CA ASN A 181 29.76 3.93 -13.53
C ASN A 181 30.07 2.46 -13.79
N ALA A 182 31.20 1.95 -13.28
CA ALA A 182 31.60 0.57 -13.52
C ALA A 182 30.58 -0.44 -13.00
N ASP A 183 30.13 -0.29 -11.73
CA ASP A 183 29.14 -1.17 -11.12
C ASP A 183 27.76 -1.04 -11.80
N THR A 184 27.38 0.19 -12.15
CA THR A 184 26.09 0.45 -12.81
C THR A 184 26.04 -0.11 -14.23
N LEU A 185 27.13 -0.02 -15.00
CA LEU A 185 27.24 -0.61 -16.34
C LEU A 185 27.26 -2.14 -16.28
N ALA A 186 28.05 -2.72 -15.37
CA ALA A 186 28.07 -4.15 -15.20
C ALA A 186 26.70 -4.72 -14.74
N PHE A 187 25.95 -3.97 -13.93
CA PHE A 187 24.58 -4.33 -13.59
C PHE A 187 23.63 -4.18 -14.79
N LEU A 188 23.77 -3.15 -15.61
CA LEU A 188 22.97 -2.99 -16.82
C LEU A 188 23.10 -4.22 -17.74
N GLU A 189 24.33 -4.63 -18.03
CA GLU A 189 24.60 -5.78 -18.87
C GLU A 189 24.03 -7.08 -18.28
N HIS A 190 24.25 -7.31 -16.98
CA HIS A 190 23.67 -8.43 -16.26
C HIS A 190 22.13 -8.44 -16.31
N ALA A 191 21.51 -7.29 -16.09
CA ALA A 191 20.06 -7.17 -16.12
C ALA A 191 19.49 -7.44 -17.52
N LEU A 192 20.07 -6.87 -18.55
CA LEU A 192 19.64 -7.08 -19.94
C LEU A 192 19.78 -8.55 -20.34
N ALA A 193 20.91 -9.19 -20.05
CA ALA A 193 21.11 -10.62 -20.31
C ALA A 193 20.11 -11.49 -19.55
N THR A 194 19.81 -11.13 -18.30
CA THR A 194 18.85 -11.86 -17.47
C THR A 194 17.40 -11.69 -17.96
N PHE A 195 17.04 -10.53 -18.45
CA PHE A 195 15.72 -10.30 -19.07
C PHE A 195 15.61 -11.05 -20.40
N ASP A 196 16.64 -10.98 -21.25
CA ASP A 196 16.67 -11.66 -22.52
C ASP A 196 16.55 -13.17 -22.38
N ALA A 197 17.25 -13.78 -21.42
CA ALA A 197 17.13 -15.20 -21.07
C ALA A 197 15.72 -15.61 -20.63
N ARG A 198 14.86 -14.66 -20.30
CA ARG A 198 13.44 -14.87 -19.96
C ARG A 198 12.49 -14.44 -21.09
N GLY A 199 13.00 -14.15 -22.27
CA GLY A 199 12.22 -13.69 -23.41
C GLY A 199 11.74 -12.25 -23.29
N ILE A 200 12.31 -11.45 -22.38
CA ILE A 200 11.99 -10.03 -22.22
C ILE A 200 13.03 -9.19 -22.94
N ARG A 201 12.73 -8.78 -24.16
CA ARG A 201 13.60 -7.90 -24.93
C ARG A 201 13.40 -6.45 -24.52
N VAL A 202 14.35 -5.89 -23.79
CA VAL A 202 14.26 -4.53 -23.26
C VAL A 202 14.41 -3.49 -24.37
N GLN A 203 13.42 -2.64 -24.53
CA GLN A 203 13.41 -1.55 -25.52
C GLN A 203 13.81 -0.20 -24.90
N ARG A 204 13.37 0.04 -23.67
CA ARG A 204 13.54 1.32 -22.99
C ARG A 204 13.84 1.15 -21.51
N LEU A 205 14.80 1.95 -21.02
CA LEU A 205 15.16 2.05 -19.62
C LEU A 205 14.68 3.38 -19.03
N LEU A 206 14.22 3.34 -17.81
CA LEU A 206 13.87 4.50 -16.99
C LEU A 206 14.73 4.48 -15.72
N THR A 207 15.49 5.55 -15.48
CA THR A 207 16.26 5.73 -14.25
C THR A 207 15.96 7.08 -13.62
N ASP A 208 16.41 7.28 -12.39
CA ASP A 208 16.54 8.62 -11.84
C ASP A 208 17.73 9.39 -12.43
N ASN A 209 18.03 10.56 -11.85
CA ASN A 209 19.18 11.39 -12.25
C ASN A 209 20.45 11.08 -11.44
N GLY A 210 20.57 9.92 -10.84
CA GLY A 210 21.71 9.50 -10.06
C GLY A 210 23.03 9.55 -10.82
N SER A 211 24.14 9.69 -10.10
CA SER A 211 25.47 9.87 -10.70
C SER A 211 25.92 8.70 -11.60
N GLY A 212 25.46 7.48 -11.30
CA GLY A 212 25.76 6.29 -12.07
C GLY A 212 25.04 6.21 -13.44
N TYR A 213 23.97 6.99 -13.64
CA TYR A 213 23.14 6.99 -14.84
C TYR A 213 23.43 8.18 -15.77
N ARG A 214 24.70 8.61 -15.86
CA ARG A 214 25.11 9.75 -16.67
C ARG A 214 25.56 9.33 -18.09
N ARG A 215 26.31 10.20 -18.77
CA ARG A 215 26.72 10.09 -20.17
C ARG A 215 27.22 8.70 -20.57
N THR A 216 28.12 8.10 -19.80
CA THR A 216 28.70 6.78 -20.11
C THR A 216 27.62 5.68 -20.07
N PHE A 217 26.64 5.80 -19.18
CA PHE A 217 25.50 4.89 -19.14
C PHE A 217 24.60 5.06 -20.37
N ASP A 218 24.33 6.32 -20.80
CA ASP A 218 23.55 6.60 -22.01
C ASP A 218 24.23 6.01 -23.28
N GLU A 219 25.54 6.18 -23.38
CA GLU A 219 26.33 5.66 -24.49
C GLU A 219 26.30 4.14 -24.55
N ARG A 220 26.46 3.48 -23.38
CA ARG A 220 26.42 2.02 -23.29
C ARG A 220 25.03 1.46 -23.56
N ALA A 221 23.97 2.03 -22.97
CA ALA A 221 22.60 1.62 -23.23
C ALA A 221 22.27 1.71 -24.73
N ARG A 222 22.69 2.80 -25.40
CA ARG A 222 22.51 2.98 -26.84
C ARG A 222 23.28 1.92 -27.64
N ALA A 223 24.53 1.64 -27.26
CA ALA A 223 25.34 0.61 -27.91
C ALA A 223 24.71 -0.80 -27.79
N LEU A 224 23.98 -1.05 -26.73
CA LEU A 224 23.19 -2.27 -26.50
C LEU A 224 21.79 -2.24 -27.15
N GLY A 225 21.46 -1.21 -27.93
CA GLY A 225 20.19 -1.07 -28.64
C GLY A 225 19.03 -0.65 -27.74
N VAL A 226 19.28 -0.14 -26.52
CA VAL A 226 18.26 0.23 -25.56
C VAL A 226 18.17 1.74 -25.41
N ARG A 227 16.95 2.28 -25.50
CA ARG A 227 16.70 3.72 -25.30
C ARG A 227 16.68 4.05 -23.81
N HIS A 228 17.58 4.92 -23.35
CA HIS A 228 17.58 5.40 -21.98
C HIS A 228 16.78 6.70 -21.82
N THR A 229 15.97 6.77 -20.75
CA THR A 229 15.18 7.94 -20.37
C THR A 229 15.36 8.18 -18.87
N ARG A 230 15.56 9.43 -18.46
CA ARG A 230 15.63 9.80 -17.04
C ARG A 230 14.31 10.38 -16.59
N THR A 231 13.99 10.21 -15.30
CA THR A 231 12.85 10.88 -14.68
C THR A 231 13.05 12.39 -14.69
N LYS A 232 11.96 13.14 -14.84
CA LYS A 232 12.02 14.60 -14.71
C LYS A 232 12.40 14.97 -13.27
N PRO A 233 13.24 16.00 -13.06
CA PRO A 233 13.53 16.51 -11.72
C PRO A 233 12.23 16.82 -10.98
N TYR A 234 12.19 16.57 -9.68
CA TYR A 234 11.02 16.78 -8.80
C TYR A 234 9.77 15.95 -9.15
N HIS A 235 9.90 14.88 -9.95
CA HIS A 235 8.81 13.97 -10.27
C HIS A 235 9.09 12.53 -9.78
N PRO A 236 9.30 12.31 -8.45
CA PRO A 236 9.71 11.02 -7.89
C PRO A 236 8.71 9.90 -8.16
N TRP A 237 7.43 10.21 -8.35
CA TRP A 237 6.40 9.21 -8.62
C TRP A 237 6.58 8.42 -9.92
N THR A 238 7.39 8.91 -10.85
CA THR A 238 7.69 8.20 -12.10
C THR A 238 8.52 6.94 -11.86
N ASN A 239 9.31 6.89 -10.78
CA ASN A 239 10.12 5.73 -10.37
C ASN A 239 9.48 4.90 -9.22
N GLY A 240 8.26 5.23 -8.82
CA GLY A 240 7.59 4.65 -7.66
C GLY A 240 7.42 3.11 -7.69
N ARG A 241 7.50 2.48 -8.88
CA ARG A 241 7.42 1.02 -8.98
C ARG A 241 8.71 0.33 -8.54
N VAL A 242 9.86 0.82 -8.97
CA VAL A 242 11.15 0.26 -8.53
C VAL A 242 11.44 0.61 -7.07
N GLU A 243 11.06 1.81 -6.60
CA GLU A 243 11.14 2.17 -5.18
C GLU A 243 10.31 1.21 -4.31
N ARG A 244 9.13 0.82 -4.78
CA ARG A 244 8.30 -0.17 -4.10
C ARG A 244 8.97 -1.54 -4.04
N VAL A 245 9.63 -1.97 -5.11
CA VAL A 245 10.39 -3.23 -5.13
C VAL A 245 11.54 -3.16 -4.14
N ASN A 246 12.31 -2.07 -4.11
CA ASN A 246 13.35 -1.83 -3.12
C ASN A 246 12.81 -1.98 -1.70
N GLY A 247 11.68 -1.33 -1.40
CA GLY A 247 11.01 -1.47 -0.10
C GLY A 247 10.49 -2.88 0.20
N THR A 248 10.09 -3.63 -0.82
CA THR A 248 9.63 -5.02 -0.69
C THR A 248 10.79 -5.95 -0.38
N ILE A 249 11.90 -5.88 -1.14
CA ILE A 249 13.12 -6.65 -0.87
C ILE A 249 13.64 -6.35 0.56
N GLN A 250 13.63 -5.07 0.97
CA GLN A 250 14.05 -4.73 2.32
C GLN A 250 13.19 -5.38 3.40
N ARG A 251 11.87 -5.31 3.29
CA ARG A 251 10.96 -5.82 4.34
C ARG A 251 10.83 -7.33 4.34
N GLU A 252 10.72 -7.94 3.16
CA GLU A 252 10.38 -9.35 3.03
C GLU A 252 11.62 -10.26 2.93
N CYS A 253 12.81 -9.69 2.67
CA CYS A 253 14.07 -10.42 2.62
C CYS A 253 15.07 -9.90 3.67
N LEU A 254 15.60 -8.68 3.46
CA LEU A 254 16.75 -8.20 4.22
C LEU A 254 16.47 -7.97 5.72
N TYR A 255 15.23 -7.64 6.08
CA TYR A 255 14.82 -7.40 7.48
C TYR A 255 14.06 -8.58 8.09
N ALA A 256 13.67 -9.55 7.27
CA ALA A 256 13.01 -10.76 7.72
C ALA A 256 14.00 -11.86 8.11
N CYS A 257 15.26 -11.77 7.63
CA CYS A 257 16.31 -12.71 7.91
C CYS A 257 17.36 -12.09 8.85
N ASP A 258 17.90 -12.90 9.73
CA ASP A 258 19.05 -12.53 10.56
C ASP A 258 20.32 -12.85 9.77
N LEU A 259 20.89 -11.83 9.12
CA LEU A 259 22.01 -11.94 8.19
C LEU A 259 23.27 -11.41 8.86
N HIS A 260 24.34 -12.20 8.85
CA HIS A 260 25.60 -11.90 9.56
C HIS A 260 26.77 -11.59 8.61
N SER A 261 26.66 -11.95 7.32
CA SER A 261 27.70 -11.69 6.31
C SER A 261 27.15 -11.16 5.00
N GLU A 262 28.04 -10.62 4.15
CA GLU A 262 27.66 -10.16 2.81
C GLU A 262 27.30 -11.35 1.91
N GLU A 263 27.96 -12.49 2.08
CA GLU A 263 27.71 -13.74 1.36
C GLU A 263 26.30 -14.27 1.66
N GLU A 264 25.93 -14.30 2.95
CA GLU A 264 24.58 -14.67 3.37
C GLU A 264 23.55 -13.72 2.76
N ARG A 265 23.84 -12.41 2.71
CA ARG A 265 22.95 -11.41 2.14
C ARG A 265 22.80 -11.57 0.63
N ASP A 266 23.88 -11.84 -0.09
CA ASP A 266 23.85 -12.11 -1.53
C ASP A 266 23.00 -13.35 -1.83
N LEU A 267 23.20 -14.43 -1.05
CA LEU A 267 22.41 -15.65 -1.18
C LEU A 267 20.94 -15.41 -0.86
N ALA A 268 20.64 -14.70 0.23
CA ALA A 268 19.26 -14.38 0.63
C ALA A 268 18.54 -13.58 -0.46
N ILE A 269 19.22 -12.60 -1.07
CA ILE A 269 18.66 -11.82 -2.21
C ILE A 269 18.39 -12.75 -3.40
N ALA A 270 19.33 -13.62 -3.76
CA ALA A 270 19.17 -14.54 -4.89
C ALA A 270 17.96 -15.48 -4.70
N LEU A 271 17.84 -16.11 -3.53
CA LEU A 271 16.73 -16.97 -3.17
C LEU A 271 15.39 -16.20 -3.15
N TYR A 272 15.40 -15.00 -2.57
CA TYR A 272 14.22 -14.15 -2.53
C TYR A 272 13.77 -13.73 -3.93
N LEU A 273 14.68 -13.39 -4.84
CA LEU A 273 14.33 -13.05 -6.22
C LEU A 273 13.76 -14.23 -6.98
N SER A 274 14.23 -15.45 -6.71
CA SER A 274 13.62 -16.66 -7.25
C SER A 274 12.17 -16.79 -6.80
N TYR A 275 11.92 -16.72 -5.49
CA TYR A 275 10.59 -16.72 -4.91
C TYR A 275 9.73 -15.56 -5.44
N TYR A 276 10.26 -14.32 -5.46
CA TYR A 276 9.54 -13.14 -5.92
C TYR A 276 9.02 -13.29 -7.35
N ASN A 277 9.86 -13.80 -8.24
CA ASN A 277 9.53 -13.93 -9.64
C ASN A 277 8.65 -15.15 -9.95
N ALA A 278 8.87 -16.28 -9.26
CA ALA A 278 8.21 -17.53 -9.58
C ALA A 278 6.94 -17.82 -8.77
N GLU A 279 6.87 -17.33 -7.53
CA GLU A 279 5.84 -17.77 -6.58
C GLU A 279 5.05 -16.61 -5.96
N ARG A 280 5.66 -15.45 -5.75
CA ARG A 280 5.03 -14.34 -5.02
C ARG A 280 3.84 -13.77 -5.78
N PRO A 281 2.60 -13.79 -5.22
CA PRO A 281 1.44 -13.22 -5.88
C PRO A 281 1.52 -11.69 -5.99
N HIS A 282 1.11 -11.13 -7.13
CA HIS A 282 1.06 -9.70 -7.39
C HIS A 282 -0.35 -9.23 -7.70
N ILE A 283 -0.92 -8.36 -6.86
CA ILE A 283 -2.27 -7.82 -7.05
C ILE A 283 -2.40 -7.11 -8.42
N GLY A 284 -1.37 -6.36 -8.83
CA GLY A 284 -1.35 -5.68 -10.13
C GLY A 284 -1.21 -6.60 -11.35
N LEU A 285 -1.04 -7.90 -11.13
CA LEU A 285 -1.02 -8.95 -12.15
C LEU A 285 -2.20 -9.94 -11.97
N GLY A 286 -3.27 -9.50 -11.31
CA GLY A 286 -4.42 -10.37 -11.04
C GLY A 286 -4.12 -11.50 -10.05
N GLY A 287 -3.13 -11.34 -9.17
CA GLY A 287 -2.70 -12.35 -8.20
C GLY A 287 -1.68 -13.35 -8.74
N LEU A 288 -1.27 -13.24 -10.00
CA LEU A 288 -0.26 -14.13 -10.58
C LEU A 288 1.15 -13.72 -10.17
N PRO A 289 2.09 -14.67 -10.01
CA PRO A 289 3.52 -14.40 -9.95
C PRO A 289 4.03 -13.82 -11.28
N PRO A 290 5.12 -12.99 -11.28
CA PRO A 290 5.66 -12.36 -12.46
C PRO A 290 5.97 -13.29 -13.63
N LEU A 291 6.66 -14.41 -13.40
CA LEU A 291 6.99 -15.37 -14.46
C LEU A 291 5.77 -16.12 -14.99
N GLU A 292 4.82 -16.44 -14.13
CA GLU A 292 3.56 -17.08 -14.58
C GLU A 292 2.72 -16.09 -15.41
N TRP A 293 2.67 -14.82 -14.99
CA TRP A 293 2.03 -13.78 -15.80
C TRP A 293 2.73 -13.60 -17.14
N LEU A 294 4.07 -13.57 -17.15
CA LEU A 294 4.89 -13.46 -18.37
C LEU A 294 4.59 -14.64 -19.31
N ARG A 295 4.53 -15.85 -18.80
CA ARG A 295 4.21 -17.06 -19.60
C ARG A 295 2.83 -16.98 -20.25
N ARG A 296 1.84 -16.36 -19.60
CA ARG A 296 0.47 -16.23 -20.12
C ARG A 296 0.28 -15.07 -21.08
N HIS A 297 1.02 -13.99 -20.91
CA HIS A 297 0.79 -12.71 -21.59
C HIS A 297 2.01 -12.22 -22.37
N GLY A 298 3.16 -12.87 -22.24
CA GLY A 298 4.34 -12.57 -23.03
C GLY A 298 4.04 -12.99 -24.48
N THR A 299 4.20 -12.06 -25.42
CA THR A 299 4.29 -12.41 -26.83
C THR A 299 5.59 -13.17 -26.99
N TYR A 300 5.51 -14.49 -27.13
CA TYR A 300 6.58 -15.26 -27.72
C TYR A 300 6.79 -14.68 -29.14
N VAL A 301 7.88 -13.94 -29.33
CA VAL A 301 8.44 -13.81 -30.66
C VAL A 301 8.92 -15.23 -30.99
N SER A 302 8.16 -15.92 -31.81
CA SER A 302 8.45 -17.28 -32.26
C SER A 302 9.80 -17.27 -33.00
N GLY A 303 10.83 -17.63 -32.27
CA GLY A 303 12.11 -18.10 -32.75
C GLY A 303 12.37 -19.38 -32.01
N ASP A 304 12.00 -20.49 -32.66
CA ASP A 304 12.45 -21.85 -32.46
C ASP A 304 12.72 -22.37 -31.04
N LEU A 305 11.65 -22.82 -30.37
CA LEU A 305 11.68 -23.99 -29.49
C LEU A 305 10.27 -24.59 -29.46
N HIS A 306 9.89 -25.29 -30.52
CA HIS A 306 8.85 -26.30 -30.49
C HIS A 306 9.36 -27.49 -29.66
N PRO A 307 8.74 -27.88 -28.54
CA PRO A 307 8.82 -29.27 -28.14
C PRO A 307 7.97 -30.05 -29.13
N SER A 308 8.63 -30.86 -29.92
CA SER A 308 8.04 -31.88 -30.78
C SER A 308 6.94 -32.60 -30.00
N ARG A 309 5.70 -32.47 -30.44
CA ARG A 309 4.62 -33.39 -30.06
C ARG A 309 5.04 -34.77 -30.51
N GLY A 310 5.41 -35.61 -29.56
CA GLY A 310 5.61 -37.03 -29.77
C GLY A 310 4.33 -37.63 -30.35
N SER A 311 4.53 -38.30 -31.45
CA SER A 311 3.58 -39.08 -32.21
C SER A 311 2.73 -39.98 -31.33
N SER A 312 1.45 -39.88 -31.57
CA SER A 312 0.44 -40.95 -31.30
C SER A 312 0.98 -42.33 -31.66
N PHE A 313 0.98 -43.25 -30.70
CA PHE A 313 0.89 -44.68 -31.01
C PHE A 313 -0.58 -45.04 -30.90
N GLY A 314 -1.18 -45.33 -32.10
CA GLY A 314 -2.36 -46.15 -32.20
C GLY A 314 -1.94 -47.63 -32.22
N THR A 315 -2.62 -48.43 -31.55
CA THR A 315 -3.32 -49.69 -31.88
C THR A 315 -4.10 -50.11 -30.67
#